data_8a45ffe8be1aad11189b8796a2433ceb
#
_entry.id   8a45ffe8be1aad11189b8796a2433ceb
#
_cell.length_a   1.000
_cell.length_b   1.000
_cell.length_c   1.000
_cell.angle_alpha   90.00
_cell.angle_beta   90.00
_cell.angle_gamma   90.00
#
_symmetry.space_group_name_H-M   'P 1'
#
loop_
_entity.id
_entity.type
_entity.pdbx_description
1 polymer ?
#
loop_
_entity_poly.entity_id
_entity_poly.type
_entity_poly.pdbx_seq_one_letter_code
_entity_poly.pdbx_strand_id
1 'polypeptide(L)'
;MPSQINETICILPWVHHYISQNHDVRPCCTSWDLTLGNITKNTLSYIDKDIPMQKLRQKMQDGIKPKTCLECFRREEDGNRSPRQEFNHLYNEELEDILNNKPVKKKYLEVNFSNLCNARCKSCSPLNSTQWYETARKLKDWEYYDDLGKLPHNVDWDNIDIDWQELDLIKILGGEPFLHPDNEKIIQRIFDKGQPEKCSLEVFTNASIFPDNNMIEALKRFKHVEINLSIDGLRETYEYIRTGLNFNEVLEVIAKWNEVDIPNKRLGFQMLVQVDNILQVAEYDKFFKEFVNYNGNTEKSYMHYNILTNPVWLRPRNASDNDKAKAIKYLEAYMEIDEGLQKRDYAKFKTIIKELQQPAEDRYKLEQFNKVFHGTS
;
A
#
# COMPACT_ATOMS: atom_id res chain seq x y z
N MET A 1 9.77 -25.72 24.28
CA MET A 1 8.59 -25.14 23.60
C MET A 1 8.97 -23.95 22.71
N PRO A 2 9.80 -24.11 21.67
CA PRO A 2 10.16 -23.01 20.77
C PRO A 2 9.14 -22.79 19.64
N SER A 3 8.29 -23.75 19.31
CA SER A 3 7.45 -23.67 18.11
C SER A 3 6.26 -22.71 18.18
N GLN A 4 5.66 -22.49 19.35
CA GLN A 4 4.51 -21.58 19.48
C GLN A 4 4.89 -20.09 19.42
N ILE A 5 6.09 -19.72 19.88
CA ILE A 5 6.54 -18.32 19.87
C ILE A 5 6.73 -17.83 18.42
N ASN A 6 7.24 -18.67 17.52
CA ASN A 6 7.43 -18.32 16.11
C ASN A 6 6.12 -18.06 15.35
N GLU A 7 5.01 -18.67 15.74
CA GLU A 7 3.73 -18.53 15.04
C GLU A 7 3.05 -17.18 15.29
N THR A 8 3.38 -16.48 16.35
CA THR A 8 2.75 -15.20 16.72
C THR A 8 3.63 -13.99 16.50
N ILE A 9 4.95 -14.16 16.35
CA ILE A 9 5.88 -13.07 16.16
C ILE A 9 5.75 -12.47 14.76
N CYS A 10 5.71 -11.14 14.72
CA CYS A 10 5.95 -10.31 13.57
C CYS A 10 7.18 -9.47 13.83
N ILE A 11 8.16 -9.46 12.94
CA ILE A 11 9.43 -8.75 13.11
C ILE A 11 9.27 -7.22 13.11
N LEU A 12 8.23 -6.70 12.44
CA LEU A 12 8.03 -5.26 12.22
C LEU A 12 8.11 -4.41 13.50
N PRO A 13 7.48 -4.76 14.64
CA PRO A 13 7.63 -3.97 15.86
C PRO A 13 9.08 -3.73 16.31
N TRP A 14 10.04 -4.56 15.90
CA TRP A 14 11.45 -4.43 16.27
C TRP A 14 12.28 -3.67 15.25
N VAL A 15 12.04 -3.92 13.93
CA VAL A 15 12.90 -3.36 12.86
C VAL A 15 12.28 -2.16 12.14
N HIS A 16 11.02 -1.83 12.37
CA HIS A 16 10.22 -0.91 11.55
C HIS A 16 9.61 0.23 12.36
N HIS A 17 9.43 1.37 11.71
CA HIS A 17 8.50 2.43 12.11
C HIS A 17 7.58 2.78 10.95
N TYR A 18 6.27 2.81 11.21
CA TYR A 18 5.28 3.40 10.30
C TYR A 18 4.80 4.73 10.89
N ILE A 19 4.89 5.80 10.10
CA ILE A 19 4.38 7.12 10.43
C ILE A 19 3.23 7.46 9.49
N SER A 20 2.04 7.66 10.04
CA SER A 20 0.83 7.96 9.29
C SER A 20 0.69 9.47 8.99
N GLN A 21 -0.31 9.84 8.17
CA GLN A 21 -0.55 11.21 7.73
C GLN A 21 -0.95 12.19 8.84
N ASN A 22 -1.42 11.71 9.98
CA ASN A 22 -1.64 12.49 11.19
C ASN A 22 -0.45 12.41 12.16
N HIS A 23 0.69 11.92 11.68
CA HIS A 23 1.96 11.76 12.40
C HIS A 23 1.89 10.76 13.56
N ASP A 24 0.87 9.91 13.60
CA ASP A 24 0.84 8.78 14.52
C ASP A 24 1.83 7.70 14.09
N VAL A 25 2.54 7.16 15.07
CA VAL A 25 3.39 5.99 14.90
C VAL A 25 2.57 4.75 15.22
N ARG A 26 2.59 3.78 14.31
CA ARG A 26 1.86 2.51 14.44
C ARG A 26 2.81 1.34 14.21
N PRO A 27 2.44 0.11 14.63
CA PRO A 27 3.28 -1.07 14.41
C PRO A 27 3.54 -1.37 12.93
N CYS A 28 2.53 -1.11 12.08
CA CYS A 28 2.60 -1.23 10.62
C CYS A 28 1.40 -0.52 9.97
N CYS A 29 1.39 -0.43 8.66
CA CYS A 29 0.32 0.23 7.89
C CYS A 29 -1.05 -0.48 7.97
N THR A 30 -1.11 -1.76 8.36
CA THR A 30 -2.37 -2.50 8.53
C THR A 30 -2.94 -2.44 9.95
N SER A 31 -2.20 -1.88 10.91
CA SER A 31 -2.61 -1.76 12.31
C SER A 31 -3.34 -0.43 12.56
N TRP A 32 -4.64 -0.38 12.22
CA TRP A 32 -5.43 0.86 12.30
C TRP A 32 -5.92 1.20 13.71
N ASP A 33 -6.08 0.22 14.59
CA ASP A 33 -6.67 0.31 15.92
C ASP A 33 -5.62 0.49 17.06
N LEU A 34 -4.33 0.61 16.73
CA LEU A 34 -3.26 0.80 17.70
C LEU A 34 -2.32 1.93 17.30
N THR A 35 -2.39 3.05 18.00
CA THR A 35 -1.40 4.12 17.97
C THR A 35 -0.40 3.91 19.10
N LEU A 36 0.89 3.89 18.77
CA LEU A 36 1.99 3.73 19.73
C LEU A 36 2.45 5.07 20.31
N GLY A 37 2.29 6.14 19.57
CA GLY A 37 2.64 7.50 19.91
C GLY A 37 2.47 8.43 18.72
N ASN A 38 2.93 9.68 18.83
CA ASN A 38 2.85 10.67 17.75
C ASN A 38 4.13 11.51 17.70
N ILE A 39 4.74 11.66 16.50
CA ILE A 39 6.01 12.39 16.33
C ILE A 39 5.91 13.89 16.54
N THR A 40 4.72 14.47 16.66
CA THR A 40 4.56 15.89 17.07
C THR A 40 4.78 16.08 18.58
N LYS A 41 4.90 14.99 19.36
CA LYS A 41 4.99 15.01 20.81
C LYS A 41 6.23 14.31 21.35
N ASN A 42 6.65 13.24 20.69
CA ASN A 42 7.70 12.35 21.18
C ASN A 42 8.61 11.90 20.03
N THR A 43 9.86 11.64 20.33
CA THR A 43 10.80 11.05 19.37
C THR A 43 10.46 9.59 19.07
N LEU A 44 10.89 9.07 17.92
CA LEU A 44 10.69 7.66 17.57
C LEU A 44 11.38 6.71 18.55
N SER A 45 12.57 7.07 19.04
CA SER A 45 13.28 6.25 20.04
C SER A 45 12.59 6.24 21.41
N TYR A 46 11.89 7.31 21.78
CA TYR A 46 11.03 7.30 22.96
C TYR A 46 9.84 6.36 22.77
N ILE A 47 9.10 6.51 21.65
CA ILE A 47 7.91 5.69 21.31
C ILE A 47 8.28 4.19 21.26
N ASP A 48 9.46 3.88 20.74
CA ASP A 48 9.94 2.48 20.65
C ASP A 48 10.16 1.83 22.03
N LYS A 49 10.49 2.62 23.03
CA LYS A 49 10.75 2.18 24.41
C LYS A 49 9.51 2.32 25.31
N ASP A 50 8.46 2.96 24.84
CA ASP A 50 7.26 3.24 25.64
C ASP A 50 6.38 2.01 25.81
N ILE A 51 5.51 2.08 26.82
CA ILE A 51 4.64 0.96 27.27
C ILE A 51 3.83 0.31 26.15
N PRO A 52 3.18 1.06 25.22
CA PRO A 52 2.38 0.45 24.15
C PRO A 52 3.19 -0.50 23.26
N MET A 53 4.39 -0.10 22.85
CA MET A 53 5.28 -0.91 22.03
C MET A 53 5.78 -2.13 22.79
N GLN A 54 6.19 -1.95 24.04
CA GLN A 54 6.67 -3.04 24.88
C GLN A 54 5.58 -4.09 25.13
N LYS A 55 4.36 -3.67 25.41
CA LYS A 55 3.21 -4.58 25.57
C LYS A 55 2.88 -5.34 24.29
N LEU A 56 3.01 -4.71 23.13
CA LEU A 56 2.79 -5.39 21.84
C LEU A 56 3.83 -6.49 21.63
N ARG A 57 5.12 -6.15 21.81
CA ARG A 57 6.22 -7.12 21.69
C ARG A 57 6.07 -8.29 22.67
N GLN A 58 5.77 -7.98 23.92
CA GLN A 58 5.59 -9.00 24.96
C GLN A 58 4.47 -9.99 24.61
N LYS A 59 3.28 -9.49 24.16
CA LYS A 59 2.19 -10.37 23.72
C LYS A 59 2.64 -11.34 22.62
N MET A 60 3.38 -10.85 21.63
CA MET A 60 3.87 -11.69 20.54
C MET A 60 4.86 -12.75 21.07
N GLN A 61 5.76 -12.38 21.99
CA GLN A 61 6.72 -13.29 22.62
C GLN A 61 6.03 -14.33 23.53
N ASP A 62 4.92 -13.95 24.14
CA ASP A 62 4.10 -14.86 25.00
C ASP A 62 3.22 -15.81 24.16
N GLY A 63 3.32 -15.79 22.82
CA GLY A 63 2.50 -16.64 21.94
C GLY A 63 1.06 -16.16 21.79
N ILE A 64 0.77 -14.88 22.09
CA ILE A 64 -0.56 -14.28 22.00
C ILE A 64 -0.69 -13.51 20.70
N LYS A 65 -1.68 -13.85 19.86
CA LYS A 65 -2.01 -13.08 18.65
C LYS A 65 -2.59 -11.70 19.05
N PRO A 66 -1.90 -10.56 18.82
CA PRO A 66 -2.45 -9.26 19.16
C PRO A 66 -3.68 -8.93 18.29
N LYS A 67 -4.71 -8.30 18.89
CA LYS A 67 -5.93 -7.94 18.16
C LYS A 67 -5.65 -7.10 16.91
N THR A 68 -4.76 -6.13 17.00
CA THR A 68 -4.35 -5.26 15.90
C THR A 68 -3.67 -6.01 14.73
N CYS A 69 -3.22 -7.26 14.94
CA CYS A 69 -2.52 -8.09 13.96
C CYS A 69 -3.41 -9.17 13.32
N LEU A 70 -4.69 -9.27 13.69
CA LEU A 70 -5.59 -10.36 13.26
C LEU A 70 -5.77 -10.43 11.74
N GLU A 71 -5.63 -9.32 11.02
CA GLU A 71 -5.72 -9.31 9.55
C GLU A 71 -4.64 -10.20 8.89
N CYS A 72 -3.40 -10.14 9.38
CA CYS A 72 -2.34 -11.02 8.87
C CYS A 72 -2.65 -12.48 9.15
N PHE A 73 -3.07 -12.81 10.36
CA PHE A 73 -3.40 -14.20 10.74
C PHE A 73 -4.59 -14.73 9.93
N ARG A 74 -5.61 -13.93 9.69
CA ARG A 74 -6.75 -14.30 8.83
C ARG A 74 -6.31 -14.60 7.40
N ARG A 75 -5.43 -13.76 6.81
CA ARG A 75 -4.87 -14.02 5.48
C ARG A 75 -4.12 -15.35 5.42
N GLU A 76 -3.37 -15.68 6.47
CA GLU A 76 -2.61 -16.91 6.57
C GLU A 76 -3.54 -18.14 6.72
N GLU A 77 -4.61 -18.03 7.50
CA GLU A 77 -5.66 -19.05 7.63
C GLU A 77 -6.39 -19.30 6.30
N ASP A 78 -6.56 -18.26 5.48
CA ASP A 78 -7.11 -18.36 4.11
C ASP A 78 -6.10 -18.89 3.07
N GLY A 79 -4.87 -19.26 3.49
CA GLY A 79 -3.80 -19.77 2.63
C GLY A 79 -3.08 -18.69 1.82
N ASN A 80 -3.26 -17.41 2.15
CA ASN A 80 -2.59 -16.28 1.52
C ASN A 80 -1.35 -15.85 2.32
N ARG A 81 -0.31 -15.42 1.61
CA ARG A 81 0.87 -14.84 2.26
C ARG A 81 0.50 -13.49 2.88
N SER A 82 0.87 -13.28 4.13
CA SER A 82 0.66 -12.03 4.86
C SER A 82 1.92 -11.15 4.87
N PRO A 83 1.80 -9.82 5.10
CA PRO A 83 2.94 -8.96 5.36
C PRO A 83 3.81 -9.45 6.52
N ARG A 84 3.22 -10.01 7.59
CA ARG A 84 3.95 -10.61 8.70
C ARG A 84 4.92 -11.71 8.22
N GLN A 85 4.44 -12.64 7.42
CA GLN A 85 5.28 -13.73 6.87
C GLN A 85 6.34 -13.20 5.91
N GLU A 86 5.99 -12.18 5.12
CA GLU A 86 6.90 -11.56 4.17
C GLU A 86 8.07 -10.88 4.85
N PHE A 87 7.79 -10.03 5.84
CA PHE A 87 8.82 -9.33 6.59
C PHE A 87 9.59 -10.24 7.54
N ASN A 88 8.97 -11.25 8.13
CA ASN A 88 9.70 -12.27 8.90
C ASN A 88 10.69 -13.06 8.03
N HIS A 89 10.39 -13.25 6.75
CA HIS A 89 11.32 -13.85 5.80
C HIS A 89 12.43 -12.87 5.37
N LEU A 90 12.07 -11.61 5.10
CA LEU A 90 13.03 -10.57 4.71
C LEU A 90 14.07 -10.29 5.80
N TYR A 91 13.63 -10.25 7.05
CA TYR A 91 14.46 -9.96 8.24
C TYR A 91 14.62 -11.21 9.13
N ASN A 92 14.90 -12.35 8.49
CA ASN A 92 15.03 -13.63 9.23
C ASN A 92 16.21 -13.66 10.20
N GLU A 93 17.30 -12.98 9.91
CA GLU A 93 18.46 -12.88 10.81
C GLU A 93 18.11 -12.09 12.06
N GLU A 94 17.44 -10.93 11.91
CA GLU A 94 16.95 -10.12 13.02
C GLU A 94 15.88 -10.87 13.84
N LEU A 95 15.06 -11.67 13.16
CA LEU A 95 14.07 -12.51 13.83
C LEU A 95 14.75 -13.56 14.72
N GLU A 96 15.79 -14.23 14.24
CA GLU A 96 16.61 -15.16 15.02
C GLU A 96 17.28 -14.45 16.20
N ASP A 97 17.79 -13.25 16.01
CA ASP A 97 18.42 -12.46 17.09
C ASP A 97 17.39 -12.13 18.19
N ILE A 98 16.16 -11.73 17.82
CA ILE A 98 15.09 -11.48 18.80
C ILE A 98 14.71 -12.76 19.56
N LEU A 99 14.60 -13.88 18.88
CA LEU A 99 14.29 -15.17 19.51
C LEU A 99 15.38 -15.61 20.48
N ASN A 100 16.62 -15.16 20.27
CA ASN A 100 17.76 -15.36 21.14
C ASN A 100 18.00 -14.21 22.16
N ASN A 101 17.01 -13.32 22.34
CA ASN A 101 17.06 -12.14 23.21
C ASN A 101 18.22 -11.18 22.92
N LYS A 102 18.65 -11.09 21.66
CA LYS A 102 19.65 -10.11 21.23
C LYS A 102 18.95 -8.82 20.75
N PRO A 103 19.61 -7.66 20.91
CA PRO A 103 19.10 -6.40 20.42
C PRO A 103 19.16 -6.34 18.89
N VAL A 104 18.12 -5.76 18.27
CA VAL A 104 18.09 -5.45 16.84
C VAL A 104 17.90 -3.97 16.60
N LYS A 105 18.39 -3.47 15.46
CA LYS A 105 18.26 -2.07 15.05
C LYS A 105 17.05 -1.87 14.15
N LYS A 106 16.59 -0.61 14.08
CA LYS A 106 15.58 -0.20 13.11
C LYS A 106 16.21 -0.13 11.73
N LYS A 107 15.64 -0.84 10.78
CA LYS A 107 16.13 -0.97 9.41
C LYS A 107 15.13 -0.50 8.35
N TYR A 108 13.87 -0.35 8.74
CA TYR A 108 12.79 -0.01 7.83
C TYR A 108 12.00 1.19 8.34
N LEU A 109 11.86 2.20 7.47
CA LEU A 109 11.02 3.38 7.71
C LEU A 109 9.92 3.45 6.65
N GLU A 110 8.66 3.40 7.08
CA GLU A 110 7.49 3.60 6.21
C GLU A 110 6.81 4.91 6.59
N VAL A 111 6.57 5.78 5.62
CA VAL A 111 6.03 7.12 5.87
C VAL A 111 4.86 7.45 4.98
N ASN A 112 3.89 8.12 5.57
CA ASN A 112 2.76 8.75 4.92
C ASN A 112 2.55 10.13 5.56
N PHE A 113 3.32 11.13 5.13
CA PHE A 113 3.33 12.43 5.81
C PHE A 113 2.21 13.37 5.42
N SER A 114 1.47 13.06 4.36
CA SER A 114 0.49 13.99 3.84
C SER A 114 -0.63 13.31 3.07
N ASN A 115 -1.79 13.96 3.07
CA ASN A 115 -2.90 13.64 2.19
C ASN A 115 -2.98 14.58 0.97
N LEU A 116 -1.94 15.37 0.69
CA LEU A 116 -1.90 16.19 -0.53
C LEU A 116 -1.96 15.28 -1.76
N CYS A 117 -3.01 15.38 -2.54
CA CYS A 117 -3.25 14.55 -3.71
C CYS A 117 -4.03 15.35 -4.75
N ASN A 118 -3.79 15.06 -6.02
CA ASN A 118 -4.51 15.62 -7.16
C ASN A 118 -5.68 14.76 -7.64
N ALA A 119 -5.93 13.61 -6.98
CA ALA A 119 -6.99 12.68 -7.34
C ALA A 119 -8.00 12.47 -6.22
N ARG A 120 -9.28 12.21 -6.58
CA ARG A 120 -10.34 11.78 -5.68
C ARG A 120 -10.76 10.36 -6.05
N CYS A 121 -9.96 9.37 -5.63
CA CYS A 121 -10.27 7.97 -5.90
C CYS A 121 -11.44 7.48 -5.07
N LYS A 122 -12.32 6.65 -5.62
CA LYS A 122 -13.53 6.14 -4.94
C LYS A 122 -13.22 5.38 -3.64
N SER A 123 -12.14 4.62 -3.62
CA SER A 123 -11.69 3.84 -2.46
C SER A 123 -10.93 4.66 -1.42
N CYS A 124 -10.66 5.95 -1.68
CA CYS A 124 -9.97 6.85 -0.77
C CYS A 124 -10.90 7.55 0.21
N SER A 125 -10.29 8.33 1.11
CA SER A 125 -10.98 9.17 2.10
C SER A 125 -10.23 10.49 2.29
N PRO A 126 -10.78 11.45 3.06
CA PRO A 126 -10.10 12.69 3.40
C PRO A 126 -8.71 12.51 4.05
N LEU A 127 -8.49 11.40 4.75
CA LEU A 127 -7.19 11.07 5.31
C LEU A 127 -6.10 10.87 4.26
N ASN A 128 -6.46 10.44 3.04
CA ASN A 128 -5.52 10.11 1.99
C ASN A 128 -5.57 11.05 0.78
N SER A 129 -6.56 11.96 0.70
CA SER A 129 -6.64 12.94 -0.40
C SER A 129 -7.39 14.21 0.00
N THR A 130 -6.73 15.35 -0.21
CA THR A 130 -7.34 16.68 -0.05
C THR A 130 -8.53 16.90 -0.99
N GLN A 131 -8.59 16.21 -2.12
CA GLN A 131 -9.70 16.32 -3.10
C GLN A 131 -11.01 15.71 -2.54
N TRP A 132 -10.94 14.98 -1.44
CA TRP A 132 -12.11 14.38 -0.81
C TRP A 132 -12.92 15.32 0.08
N TYR A 133 -12.36 16.45 0.55
CA TYR A 133 -12.98 17.27 1.59
C TYR A 133 -14.40 17.75 1.26
N GLU A 134 -14.68 18.15 0.01
CA GLU A 134 -16.01 18.59 -0.39
C GLU A 134 -17.00 17.42 -0.41
N THR A 135 -16.60 16.29 -0.98
CA THR A 135 -17.46 15.08 -1.06
C THR A 135 -17.71 14.49 0.33
N ALA A 136 -16.71 14.46 1.20
CA ALA A 136 -16.83 13.95 2.54
C ALA A 136 -17.84 14.79 3.39
N ARG A 137 -17.89 16.11 3.20
CA ARG A 137 -18.92 16.94 3.86
C ARG A 137 -20.35 16.55 3.50
N LYS A 138 -20.57 16.02 2.28
CA LYS A 138 -21.88 15.50 1.84
C LYS A 138 -22.16 14.10 2.41
N LEU A 139 -21.11 13.38 2.84
CA LEU A 139 -21.14 12.05 3.42
C LEU A 139 -20.82 12.06 4.93
N LYS A 140 -20.99 13.20 5.61
CA LYS A 140 -20.60 13.42 7.01
C LYS A 140 -21.21 12.43 8.01
N ASP A 141 -22.36 11.85 7.68
CA ASP A 141 -23.06 10.88 8.52
C ASP A 141 -22.56 9.43 8.28
N TRP A 142 -21.54 9.27 7.43
CA TRP A 142 -20.93 7.98 7.13
C TRP A 142 -19.60 7.87 7.87
N GLU A 143 -19.52 7.01 8.84
CA GLU A 143 -18.36 6.81 9.74
C GLU A 143 -17.01 6.76 9.00
N TYR A 144 -16.97 6.15 7.81
CA TYR A 144 -15.76 6.06 6.98
C TYR A 144 -15.20 7.43 6.55
N TYR A 145 -16.04 8.47 6.46
CA TYR A 145 -15.66 9.82 5.99
C TYR A 145 -15.69 10.89 7.07
N ASP A 146 -15.94 10.49 8.30
CA ASP A 146 -16.18 11.42 9.42
C ASP A 146 -14.91 12.12 9.92
N ASP A 147 -13.75 11.53 9.63
CA ASP A 147 -12.46 12.08 10.04
C ASP A 147 -11.98 13.17 9.06
N LEU A 148 -12.55 14.36 9.18
CA LEU A 148 -12.10 15.59 8.53
C LEU A 148 -11.05 16.33 9.38
N GLY A 149 -10.39 15.63 10.33
CA GLY A 149 -9.40 16.20 11.22
C GLY A 149 -8.35 17.02 10.47
N LYS A 150 -7.90 18.13 11.06
CA LYS A 150 -6.78 18.89 10.51
C LYS A 150 -5.53 18.05 10.66
N LEU A 151 -5.01 17.59 9.52
CA LEU A 151 -3.72 16.92 9.49
C LEU A 151 -2.59 17.91 9.81
N PRO A 152 -1.53 17.49 10.49
CA PRO A 152 -0.34 18.32 10.67
C PRO A 152 0.23 18.70 9.30
N HIS A 153 0.67 19.96 9.18
CA HIS A 153 1.23 20.46 7.91
C HIS A 153 2.75 20.32 7.84
N ASN A 154 3.41 20.17 8.98
CA ASN A 154 4.86 20.13 9.07
C ASN A 154 5.32 18.87 9.81
N VAL A 155 6.28 18.18 9.23
CA VAL A 155 6.95 17.05 9.87
C VAL A 155 7.95 17.59 10.89
N ASP A 156 7.86 17.10 12.11
CA ASP A 156 8.90 17.34 13.13
C ASP A 156 10.07 16.39 12.89
N TRP A 157 11.05 16.89 12.16
CA TRP A 157 12.21 16.10 11.73
C TRP A 157 13.15 15.75 12.87
N ASP A 158 13.15 16.50 13.97
CA ASP A 158 14.02 16.23 15.13
C ASP A 158 13.47 15.04 15.93
N ASN A 159 12.16 14.79 15.84
CA ASN A 159 11.52 13.64 16.44
C ASN A 159 11.66 12.35 15.60
N ILE A 160 12.20 12.42 14.39
CA ILE A 160 12.59 11.26 13.57
C ILE A 160 14.07 10.94 13.87
N ASP A 161 14.33 10.52 15.10
CA ASP A 161 15.65 10.26 15.67
C ASP A 161 16.15 8.81 15.44
N ILE A 162 16.02 8.33 14.20
CA ILE A 162 16.50 7.01 13.80
C ILE A 162 17.97 7.03 13.39
N ASP A 163 18.61 5.86 13.43
CA ASP A 163 19.93 5.68 12.85
C ASP A 163 19.82 5.49 11.33
N TRP A 164 20.01 6.59 10.58
CA TRP A 164 19.89 6.62 9.13
C TRP A 164 20.90 5.69 8.42
N GLN A 165 22.03 5.37 9.09
CA GLN A 165 23.05 4.46 8.56
C GLN A 165 22.58 2.99 8.54
N GLU A 166 21.62 2.64 9.38
CA GLU A 166 21.10 1.29 9.52
C GLU A 166 19.89 1.01 8.63
N LEU A 167 19.34 2.04 7.97
CA LEU A 167 18.20 1.86 7.10
C LEU A 167 18.57 1.12 5.81
N ASP A 168 17.89 0.03 5.56
CA ASP A 168 17.98 -0.78 4.33
C ASP A 168 16.71 -0.73 3.47
N LEU A 169 15.60 -0.18 4.04
CA LEU A 169 14.34 0.03 3.33
C LEU A 169 13.65 1.31 3.76
N ILE A 170 13.27 2.13 2.79
CA ILE A 170 12.36 3.26 2.96
C ILE A 170 11.15 3.04 2.05
N LYS A 171 9.96 3.23 2.60
CA LYS A 171 8.71 3.19 1.84
C LYS A 171 7.97 4.51 1.99
N ILE A 172 7.69 5.13 0.86
CA ILE A 172 6.98 6.41 0.80
C ILE A 172 5.58 6.19 0.27
N LEU A 173 4.62 6.55 1.11
CA LEU A 173 3.19 6.57 0.84
C LEU A 173 2.68 8.01 0.94
N GLY A 174 1.38 8.18 0.79
CA GLY A 174 0.72 9.46 1.04
C GLY A 174 -0.37 9.71 0.02
N GLY A 175 -0.85 10.93 -0.10
CA GLY A 175 -1.79 11.32 -1.14
C GLY A 175 -1.20 11.02 -2.53
N GLU A 176 -0.38 11.95 -3.05
CA GLU A 176 0.53 11.69 -4.15
C GLU A 176 1.95 12.05 -3.69
N PRO A 177 2.87 11.07 -3.56
CA PRO A 177 4.19 11.30 -2.99
C PRO A 177 5.02 12.37 -3.71
N PHE A 178 4.90 12.49 -5.03
CA PHE A 178 5.66 13.47 -5.81
C PHE A 178 5.10 14.89 -5.75
N LEU A 179 4.01 15.11 -5.02
CA LEU A 179 3.48 16.46 -4.71
C LEU A 179 3.99 17.01 -3.37
N HIS A 180 4.50 16.16 -2.48
CA HIS A 180 4.78 16.59 -1.10
C HIS A 180 6.28 16.82 -0.87
N PRO A 181 6.70 18.06 -0.48
CA PRO A 181 8.13 18.40 -0.36
C PRO A 181 8.85 17.65 0.77
N ASP A 182 8.15 17.16 1.79
CA ASP A 182 8.80 16.38 2.85
C ASP A 182 9.26 14.99 2.38
N ASN A 183 8.73 14.47 1.28
CA ASN A 183 9.22 13.23 0.68
C ASN A 183 10.60 13.43 0.02
N GLU A 184 10.85 14.60 -0.56
CA GLU A 184 12.20 14.97 -1.02
C GLU A 184 13.19 15.10 0.13
N LYS A 185 12.74 15.66 1.27
CA LYS A 185 13.57 15.77 2.47
C LYS A 185 13.98 14.41 3.05
N ILE A 186 13.15 13.37 2.95
CA ILE A 186 13.55 12.02 3.32
C ILE A 186 14.72 11.55 2.47
N ILE A 187 14.59 11.69 1.15
CA ILE A 187 15.62 11.30 0.20
C ILE A 187 16.91 12.07 0.48
N GLN A 188 16.81 13.37 0.72
CA GLN A 188 17.96 14.19 1.08
C GLN A 188 18.62 13.72 2.40
N ARG A 189 17.84 13.37 3.42
CA ARG A 189 18.38 12.88 4.69
C ARG A 189 19.13 11.56 4.58
N ILE A 190 18.68 10.67 3.70
CA ILE A 190 19.41 9.43 3.40
C ILE A 190 20.76 9.75 2.76
N PHE A 191 20.85 10.78 1.91
CA PHE A 191 22.12 11.20 1.32
C PHE A 191 23.05 11.86 2.33
N ASP A 192 22.48 12.66 3.23
CA ASP A 192 23.28 13.43 4.20
C ASP A 192 23.74 12.56 5.40
N LYS A 193 22.93 11.59 5.80
CA LYS A 193 23.10 10.87 7.07
C LYS A 193 23.13 9.35 6.93
N GLY A 194 22.67 8.79 5.80
CA GLY A 194 22.52 7.36 5.56
C GLY A 194 23.47 6.82 4.50
N GLN A 195 23.09 5.71 3.91
CA GLN A 195 23.83 5.00 2.85
C GLN A 195 22.85 4.60 1.73
N PRO A 196 22.57 5.50 0.77
CA PRO A 196 21.58 5.21 -0.29
C PRO A 196 21.92 3.94 -1.08
N GLU A 197 23.21 3.65 -1.31
CA GLU A 197 23.69 2.46 -2.01
C GLU A 197 23.44 1.14 -1.26
N LYS A 198 23.03 1.19 -0.01
CA LYS A 198 22.59 0.04 0.77
C LYS A 198 21.09 0.01 1.01
N CYS A 199 20.40 1.15 0.79
CA CYS A 199 19.00 1.33 1.08
C CYS A 199 18.15 1.10 -0.17
N SER A 200 17.06 0.35 -0.03
CA SER A 200 16.00 0.22 -1.04
C SER A 200 14.95 1.29 -0.82
N LEU A 201 14.38 1.81 -1.91
CA LEU A 201 13.31 2.79 -1.88
C LEU A 201 12.08 2.25 -2.59
N GLU A 202 10.93 2.24 -1.90
CA GLU A 202 9.62 1.94 -2.47
C GLU A 202 8.75 3.19 -2.46
N VAL A 203 8.15 3.53 -3.59
CA VAL A 203 7.22 4.67 -3.72
C VAL A 203 5.90 4.18 -4.29
N PHE A 204 4.78 4.54 -3.66
CA PHE A 204 3.42 4.26 -4.15
C PHE A 204 2.81 5.54 -4.71
N THR A 205 2.70 5.63 -6.02
CA THR A 205 2.21 6.83 -6.74
C THR A 205 0.95 6.52 -7.54
N ASN A 206 0.12 7.53 -7.76
CA ASN A 206 -1.00 7.45 -8.68
C ASN A 206 -0.58 7.56 -10.16
N ALA A 207 0.73 7.64 -10.41
CA ALA A 207 1.35 7.72 -11.73
C ALA A 207 0.95 8.96 -12.56
N SER A 208 0.43 10.03 -11.94
CA SER A 208 0.09 11.27 -12.67
C SER A 208 1.25 12.26 -12.79
N ILE A 209 2.32 12.02 -12.03
CA ILE A 209 3.47 12.92 -11.95
C ILE A 209 4.75 12.13 -12.22
N PHE A 210 5.54 12.60 -13.18
CA PHE A 210 6.91 12.15 -13.37
C PHE A 210 7.83 13.16 -12.67
N PRO A 211 8.72 12.74 -11.76
CA PRO A 211 9.58 13.66 -11.03
C PRO A 211 10.60 14.33 -11.94
N ASP A 212 11.20 15.42 -11.46
CA ASP A 212 12.22 16.15 -12.19
C ASP A 212 13.56 15.39 -12.30
N ASN A 213 14.48 15.94 -13.09
CA ASN A 213 15.77 15.32 -13.33
C ASN A 213 16.62 15.19 -12.05
N ASN A 214 16.50 16.12 -11.10
CA ASN A 214 17.27 16.05 -9.86
C ASN A 214 16.82 14.85 -9.01
N MET A 215 15.51 14.65 -8.93
CA MET A 215 14.94 13.47 -8.26
C MET A 215 15.34 12.18 -8.99
N ILE A 216 15.31 12.14 -10.33
CA ILE A 216 15.75 10.96 -11.10
C ILE A 216 17.22 10.64 -10.80
N GLU A 217 18.11 11.64 -10.80
CA GLU A 217 19.52 11.40 -10.46
C GLU A 217 19.71 10.95 -9.02
N ALA A 218 18.88 11.44 -8.10
CA ALA A 218 18.86 10.95 -6.73
C ALA A 218 18.44 9.48 -6.64
N LEU A 219 17.39 9.09 -7.36
CA LEU A 219 16.89 7.71 -7.38
C LEU A 219 17.95 6.71 -7.90
N LYS A 220 18.81 7.09 -8.84
CA LYS A 220 19.89 6.23 -9.37
C LYS A 220 20.90 5.77 -8.32
N ARG A 221 20.97 6.44 -7.18
CA ARG A 221 21.95 6.15 -6.13
C ARG A 221 21.47 5.10 -5.13
N PHE A 222 20.17 4.76 -5.12
CA PHE A 222 19.63 3.73 -4.23
C PHE A 222 20.03 2.32 -4.69
N LYS A 223 20.19 1.41 -3.72
CA LYS A 223 20.44 -0.02 -3.96
C LYS A 223 19.37 -0.63 -4.89
N HIS A 224 18.12 -0.28 -4.66
CA HIS A 224 16.96 -0.73 -5.41
C HIS A 224 15.88 0.35 -5.35
N VAL A 225 15.17 0.56 -6.45
CA VAL A 225 14.05 1.49 -6.53
C VAL A 225 12.82 0.76 -7.04
N GLU A 226 11.78 0.71 -6.24
CA GLU A 226 10.50 0.13 -6.63
C GLU A 226 9.45 1.24 -6.73
N ILE A 227 8.90 1.44 -7.93
CA ILE A 227 7.83 2.39 -8.20
C ILE A 227 6.53 1.61 -8.35
N ASN A 228 5.67 1.74 -7.38
CA ASN A 228 4.36 1.11 -7.34
C ASN A 228 3.31 2.05 -7.94
N LEU A 229 2.89 1.74 -9.16
CA LEU A 229 1.96 2.50 -9.97
C LEU A 229 0.53 2.05 -9.66
N SER A 230 -0.25 2.90 -9.01
CA SER A 230 -1.61 2.60 -8.59
C SER A 230 -2.59 2.85 -9.73
N ILE A 231 -3.01 1.79 -10.41
CA ILE A 231 -3.87 1.86 -11.60
C ILE A 231 -5.08 0.94 -11.42
N ASP A 232 -6.28 1.50 -11.23
CA ASP A 232 -7.47 0.72 -10.87
C ASP A 232 -8.40 0.43 -12.04
N GLY A 233 -7.90 0.36 -13.25
CA GLY A 233 -8.67 0.07 -14.46
C GLY A 233 -8.04 0.64 -15.72
N LEU A 234 -8.77 0.59 -16.80
CA LEU A 234 -8.37 1.10 -18.11
C LEU A 234 -9.34 2.18 -18.57
N ARG A 235 -8.85 3.18 -19.31
CA ARG A 235 -9.66 4.21 -20.00
C ARG A 235 -10.71 4.85 -19.07
N GLU A 236 -11.95 4.88 -19.47
CA GLU A 236 -13.05 5.51 -18.75
C GLU A 236 -13.30 4.90 -17.37
N THR A 237 -13.07 3.58 -17.20
CA THR A 237 -13.18 2.94 -15.88
C THR A 237 -12.09 3.46 -14.92
N TYR A 238 -10.88 3.68 -15.41
CA TYR A 238 -9.80 4.29 -14.62
C TYR A 238 -10.20 5.69 -14.16
N GLU A 239 -10.63 6.55 -15.09
CA GLU A 239 -11.03 7.94 -14.83
C GLU A 239 -12.26 8.04 -13.91
N TYR A 240 -13.19 7.09 -14.05
CA TYR A 240 -14.37 6.97 -13.19
C TYR A 240 -13.99 6.64 -11.74
N ILE A 241 -13.06 5.72 -11.54
CA ILE A 241 -12.57 5.31 -10.21
C ILE A 241 -11.62 6.36 -9.62
N ARG A 242 -10.71 6.90 -10.42
CA ARG A 242 -9.68 7.86 -10.02
C ARG A 242 -9.99 9.26 -10.54
N THR A 243 -11.13 9.78 -10.13
CA THR A 243 -11.64 11.09 -10.56
C THR A 243 -10.59 12.19 -10.37
N GLY A 244 -10.37 12.95 -11.43
CA GLY A 244 -9.37 14.03 -11.50
C GLY A 244 -8.09 13.65 -12.24
N LEU A 245 -7.94 12.38 -12.66
CA LEU A 245 -6.82 11.92 -13.49
C LEU A 245 -7.31 11.57 -14.90
N ASN A 246 -6.44 11.76 -15.89
CA ASN A 246 -6.64 11.36 -17.27
C ASN A 246 -5.81 10.10 -17.58
N PHE A 247 -6.42 9.08 -18.16
CA PHE A 247 -5.77 7.80 -18.42
C PHE A 247 -4.60 7.90 -19.41
N ASN A 248 -4.75 8.71 -20.48
CA ASN A 248 -3.69 8.85 -21.47
C ASN A 248 -2.47 9.59 -20.91
N GLU A 249 -2.68 10.65 -20.10
CA GLU A 249 -1.58 11.36 -19.42
C GLU A 249 -0.83 10.42 -18.45
N VAL A 250 -1.56 9.55 -17.75
CA VAL A 250 -0.95 8.55 -16.87
C VAL A 250 -0.14 7.53 -17.68
N LEU A 251 -0.62 7.09 -18.84
CA LEU A 251 0.15 6.20 -19.73
C LEU A 251 1.46 6.84 -20.19
N GLU A 252 1.47 8.15 -20.48
CA GLU A 252 2.69 8.88 -20.82
C GLU A 252 3.70 8.88 -19.65
N VAL A 253 3.22 9.05 -18.43
CA VAL A 253 4.07 8.98 -17.23
C VAL A 253 4.61 7.57 -17.01
N ILE A 254 3.77 6.54 -17.22
CA ILE A 254 4.21 5.13 -17.13
C ILE A 254 5.26 4.82 -18.20
N ALA A 255 5.10 5.32 -19.42
CA ALA A 255 6.09 5.16 -20.47
C ALA A 255 7.45 5.77 -20.07
N LYS A 256 7.46 6.99 -19.51
CA LYS A 256 8.67 7.62 -18.97
C LYS A 256 9.32 6.78 -17.87
N TRP A 257 8.51 6.22 -16.93
CA TRP A 257 9.01 5.33 -15.90
C TRP A 257 9.59 4.03 -16.50
N ASN A 258 8.99 3.50 -17.55
CA ASN A 258 9.50 2.31 -18.22
C ASN A 258 10.85 2.57 -18.92
N GLU A 259 11.00 3.73 -19.55
CA GLU A 259 12.16 4.12 -20.36
C GLU A 259 13.35 4.64 -19.53
N VAL A 260 13.07 5.38 -18.41
CA VAL A 260 14.14 6.00 -17.63
C VAL A 260 15.14 4.96 -17.09
N ASP A 261 16.43 5.22 -17.34
CA ASP A 261 17.50 4.35 -16.86
C ASP A 261 17.84 4.63 -15.39
N ILE A 262 17.26 3.81 -14.50
CA ILE A 262 17.60 3.76 -13.08
C ILE A 262 18.07 2.33 -12.78
N PRO A 263 19.32 2.15 -12.34
CA PRO A 263 19.84 0.83 -11.99
C PRO A 263 18.95 0.13 -10.95
N ASN A 264 18.68 -1.15 -11.18
CA ASN A 264 17.85 -1.95 -10.26
C ASN A 264 16.44 -1.39 -10.02
N LYS A 265 15.89 -0.65 -10.99
CA LYS A 265 14.50 -0.21 -10.98
C LYS A 265 13.55 -1.37 -11.20
N ARG A 266 12.43 -1.34 -10.46
CA ARG A 266 11.30 -2.25 -10.63
C ARG A 266 10.00 -1.47 -10.69
N LEU A 267 9.10 -1.84 -11.60
CA LEU A 267 7.77 -1.27 -11.71
C LEU A 267 6.72 -2.26 -11.20
N GLY A 268 5.96 -1.86 -10.19
CA GLY A 268 4.82 -2.62 -9.68
C GLY A 268 3.50 -2.02 -10.18
N PHE A 269 2.72 -2.76 -10.96
CA PHE A 269 1.39 -2.33 -11.39
C PHE A 269 0.37 -2.81 -10.37
N GLN A 270 -0.16 -1.87 -9.58
CA GLN A 270 -1.06 -2.14 -8.47
C GLN A 270 -2.51 -1.90 -8.90
N MET A 271 -3.33 -2.93 -8.92
CA MET A 271 -4.77 -2.81 -9.12
C MET A 271 -5.51 -3.15 -7.83
N LEU A 272 -6.33 -2.21 -7.35
CA LEU A 272 -7.28 -2.46 -6.28
C LEU A 272 -8.61 -2.90 -6.91
N VAL A 273 -8.87 -4.21 -6.87
CA VAL A 273 -10.08 -4.80 -7.44
C VAL A 273 -11.28 -4.42 -6.57
N GLN A 274 -12.22 -3.71 -7.18
CA GLN A 274 -13.43 -3.20 -6.56
C GLN A 274 -14.63 -3.37 -7.49
N VAL A 275 -15.82 -3.02 -7.03
CA VAL A 275 -17.07 -3.24 -7.75
C VAL A 275 -17.07 -2.70 -9.20
N ASP A 276 -16.36 -1.61 -9.46
CA ASP A 276 -16.41 -0.90 -10.74
C ASP A 276 -15.45 -1.47 -11.80
N ASN A 277 -14.45 -2.26 -11.42
CA ASN A 277 -13.40 -2.74 -12.33
C ASN A 277 -13.33 -4.26 -12.48
N ILE A 278 -14.26 -5.01 -11.89
CA ILE A 278 -14.24 -6.48 -11.94
C ILE A 278 -14.23 -7.07 -13.35
N LEU A 279 -14.83 -6.37 -14.33
CA LEU A 279 -14.89 -6.81 -15.72
C LEU A 279 -13.58 -6.59 -16.49
N GLN A 280 -12.68 -5.77 -15.94
CA GLN A 280 -11.45 -5.38 -16.62
C GLN A 280 -10.19 -6.10 -16.11
N VAL A 281 -10.27 -6.96 -15.09
CA VAL A 281 -9.09 -7.56 -14.45
C VAL A 281 -8.22 -8.32 -15.46
N ALA A 282 -8.82 -9.15 -16.31
CA ALA A 282 -8.08 -9.90 -17.34
C ALA A 282 -7.54 -8.98 -18.44
N GLU A 283 -8.34 -8.01 -18.92
CA GLU A 283 -7.89 -7.03 -19.92
C GLU A 283 -6.76 -6.16 -19.39
N TYR A 284 -6.83 -5.74 -18.12
CA TYR A 284 -5.80 -4.99 -17.44
C TYR A 284 -4.45 -5.74 -17.39
N ASP A 285 -4.48 -7.01 -17.00
CA ASP A 285 -3.28 -7.85 -16.93
C ASP A 285 -2.61 -7.95 -18.29
N LYS A 286 -3.39 -8.27 -19.33
CA LYS A 286 -2.91 -8.36 -20.69
C LYS A 286 -2.36 -7.02 -21.19
N PHE A 287 -3.11 -5.92 -21.00
CA PHE A 287 -2.73 -4.59 -21.48
C PHE A 287 -1.39 -4.14 -20.92
N PHE A 288 -1.19 -4.22 -19.60
CA PHE A 288 0.06 -3.75 -19.01
C PHE A 288 1.23 -4.69 -19.25
N LYS A 289 1.03 -6.00 -19.36
CA LYS A 289 2.06 -6.93 -19.80
C LYS A 289 2.56 -6.60 -21.22
N GLU A 290 1.66 -6.30 -22.14
CA GLU A 290 2.00 -5.86 -23.47
C GLU A 290 2.67 -4.48 -23.47
N PHE A 291 2.14 -3.51 -22.69
CA PHE A 291 2.64 -2.14 -22.62
C PHE A 291 4.11 -2.03 -22.17
N VAL A 292 4.52 -2.84 -21.20
CA VAL A 292 5.91 -2.86 -20.69
C VAL A 292 6.77 -3.96 -21.31
N ASN A 293 6.31 -4.63 -22.36
CA ASN A 293 6.98 -5.77 -22.96
C ASN A 293 7.37 -6.84 -21.90
N TYR A 294 6.41 -7.18 -21.05
CA TYR A 294 6.63 -8.12 -19.96
C TYR A 294 6.96 -9.51 -20.48
N ASN A 295 8.15 -10.01 -20.16
CA ASN A 295 8.67 -11.29 -20.59
C ASN A 295 8.74 -12.34 -19.45
N GLY A 296 7.96 -12.15 -18.39
CA GLY A 296 8.01 -12.99 -17.19
C GLY A 296 9.11 -12.57 -16.18
N ASN A 297 9.91 -11.56 -16.48
CA ASN A 297 10.93 -11.07 -15.56
C ASN A 297 10.32 -10.17 -14.48
N THR A 298 10.00 -10.78 -13.33
CA THR A 298 9.43 -10.07 -12.17
C THR A 298 10.44 -9.16 -11.45
N GLU A 299 11.72 -9.23 -11.82
CA GLU A 299 12.73 -8.31 -11.29
C GLU A 299 12.61 -6.91 -11.90
N LYS A 300 12.05 -6.80 -13.12
CA LYS A 300 11.83 -5.51 -13.81
C LYS A 300 10.44 -4.96 -13.63
N SER A 301 9.43 -5.82 -13.69
CA SER A 301 8.03 -5.40 -13.49
C SER A 301 7.18 -6.56 -12.97
N TYR A 302 6.07 -6.22 -12.31
CA TYR A 302 5.09 -7.21 -11.84
C TYR A 302 3.71 -6.62 -11.74
N MET A 303 2.70 -7.48 -11.85
CA MET A 303 1.30 -7.15 -11.61
C MET A 303 0.90 -7.54 -10.20
N HIS A 304 0.17 -6.69 -9.52
CA HIS A 304 -0.31 -6.95 -8.15
C HIS A 304 -1.78 -6.61 -8.03
N TYR A 305 -2.55 -7.56 -7.54
CA TYR A 305 -4.00 -7.44 -7.38
C TYR A 305 -4.34 -7.51 -5.89
N ASN A 306 -4.88 -6.42 -5.36
CA ASN A 306 -5.47 -6.38 -4.04
C ASN A 306 -6.99 -6.36 -4.17
N ILE A 307 -7.68 -7.07 -3.29
CA ILE A 307 -9.14 -7.01 -3.22
C ILE A 307 -9.53 -5.95 -2.19
N LEU A 308 -10.37 -5.00 -2.60
CA LEU A 308 -10.86 -3.96 -1.72
C LEU A 308 -11.72 -4.56 -0.61
N THR A 309 -11.37 -4.27 0.64
CA THR A 309 -12.11 -4.70 1.82
C THR A 309 -12.86 -3.56 2.50
N ASN A 310 -12.40 -2.34 2.37
CA ASN A 310 -13.02 -1.13 2.86
C ASN A 310 -12.88 0.01 1.83
N PRO A 311 -13.92 0.82 1.65
CA PRO A 311 -15.23 0.72 2.28
C PRO A 311 -16.05 -0.47 1.78
N VAL A 312 -16.85 -1.07 2.67
CA VAL A 312 -17.57 -2.35 2.42
C VAL A 312 -18.43 -2.31 1.16
N TRP A 313 -19.12 -1.21 0.90
CA TRP A 313 -20.00 -1.07 -0.28
C TRP A 313 -19.28 -1.06 -1.63
N LEU A 314 -17.96 -0.81 -1.66
CA LEU A 314 -17.15 -0.89 -2.88
C LEU A 314 -16.52 -2.28 -3.10
N ARG A 315 -16.75 -3.24 -2.22
CA ARG A 315 -16.23 -4.61 -2.41
C ARG A 315 -16.71 -5.22 -3.71
N PRO A 316 -15.89 -6.04 -4.39
CA PRO A 316 -16.25 -6.68 -5.65
C PRO A 316 -17.55 -7.48 -5.59
N ARG A 317 -17.86 -8.13 -4.45
CA ARG A 317 -19.07 -8.91 -4.22
C ARG A 317 -20.37 -8.12 -4.33
N ASN A 318 -20.31 -6.78 -4.22
CA ASN A 318 -21.49 -5.91 -4.36
C ASN A 318 -21.86 -5.57 -5.79
N ALA A 319 -21.06 -5.99 -6.79
CA ALA A 319 -21.42 -5.86 -8.19
C ALA A 319 -22.72 -6.63 -8.51
N SER A 320 -23.36 -6.28 -9.65
CA SER A 320 -24.54 -7.00 -10.10
C SER A 320 -24.23 -8.48 -10.31
N ASP A 321 -25.21 -9.37 -10.12
CA ASP A 321 -24.98 -10.81 -10.31
C ASP A 321 -24.61 -11.15 -11.74
N ASN A 322 -25.14 -10.38 -12.71
CA ASN A 322 -24.78 -10.49 -14.12
C ASN A 322 -23.30 -10.12 -14.37
N ASP A 323 -22.82 -9.01 -13.77
CA ASP A 323 -21.44 -8.59 -13.95
C ASP A 323 -20.46 -9.51 -13.21
N LYS A 324 -20.83 -10.02 -12.03
CA LYS A 324 -20.04 -11.04 -11.34
C LYS A 324 -19.89 -12.29 -12.22
N ALA A 325 -21.00 -12.79 -12.79
CA ALA A 325 -20.97 -13.99 -13.65
C ALA A 325 -20.09 -13.76 -14.91
N LYS A 326 -20.18 -12.59 -15.53
CA LYS A 326 -19.31 -12.22 -16.68
C LYS A 326 -17.86 -12.14 -16.27
N ALA A 327 -17.53 -11.47 -15.14
CA ALA A 327 -16.17 -11.33 -14.66
C ALA A 327 -15.53 -12.68 -14.36
N ILE A 328 -16.25 -13.60 -13.71
CA ILE A 328 -15.80 -14.96 -13.44
C ILE A 328 -15.48 -15.67 -14.77
N LYS A 329 -16.41 -15.64 -15.73
CA LYS A 329 -16.21 -16.27 -17.04
C LYS A 329 -14.99 -15.70 -17.78
N TYR A 330 -14.76 -14.38 -17.73
CA TYR A 330 -13.61 -13.75 -18.38
C TYR A 330 -12.29 -14.14 -17.72
N LEU A 331 -12.26 -14.20 -16.38
CA LEU A 331 -11.07 -14.63 -15.65
C LEU A 331 -10.75 -16.10 -15.87
N GLU A 332 -11.75 -16.98 -15.87
CA GLU A 332 -11.57 -18.41 -16.15
C GLU A 332 -11.02 -18.62 -17.56
N ALA A 333 -11.63 -17.98 -18.57
CA ALA A 333 -11.17 -18.06 -19.94
C ALA A 333 -9.73 -17.51 -20.11
N TYR A 334 -9.40 -16.41 -19.43
CA TYR A 334 -8.05 -15.85 -19.47
C TYR A 334 -7.01 -16.80 -18.84
N MET A 335 -7.33 -17.43 -17.73
CA MET A 335 -6.46 -18.42 -17.07
C MET A 335 -6.24 -19.69 -17.91
N GLU A 336 -7.18 -20.03 -18.83
CA GLU A 336 -7.01 -21.18 -19.73
C GLU A 336 -6.13 -20.87 -20.95
N ILE A 337 -6.11 -19.62 -21.40
CA ILE A 337 -5.45 -19.23 -22.67
C ILE A 337 -4.02 -18.72 -22.43
N ASP A 338 -3.77 -18.05 -21.30
CA ASP A 338 -2.46 -17.43 -21.02
C ASP A 338 -1.48 -18.44 -20.41
N GLU A 339 -0.72 -19.15 -21.28
CA GLU A 339 0.34 -20.07 -20.88
C GLU A 339 1.48 -19.37 -20.11
N GLY A 340 1.57 -18.03 -20.17
CA GLY A 340 2.56 -17.20 -19.47
C GLY A 340 2.16 -16.81 -18.05
N LEU A 341 0.95 -17.14 -17.59
CA LEU A 341 0.50 -16.86 -16.24
C LEU A 341 1.38 -17.55 -15.20
N GLN A 342 2.00 -16.74 -14.34
CA GLN A 342 2.77 -17.28 -13.23
C GLN A 342 1.83 -17.87 -12.17
N LYS A 343 2.29 -18.87 -11.42
CA LYS A 343 1.52 -19.48 -10.31
C LYS A 343 0.94 -18.46 -9.33
N ARG A 344 1.64 -17.36 -9.11
CA ARG A 344 1.21 -16.27 -8.23
C ARG A 344 -0.02 -15.54 -8.75
N ASP A 345 -0.04 -15.20 -10.04
CA ASP A 345 -1.13 -14.46 -10.68
C ASP A 345 -2.38 -15.36 -10.76
N TYR A 346 -2.18 -16.63 -11.08
CA TYR A 346 -3.22 -17.64 -11.08
C TYR A 346 -3.91 -17.79 -9.71
N ALA A 347 -3.14 -17.80 -8.62
CA ALA A 347 -3.68 -17.84 -7.27
C ALA A 347 -4.49 -16.58 -6.92
N LYS A 348 -4.05 -15.41 -7.40
CA LYS A 348 -4.76 -14.14 -7.22
C LYS A 348 -6.09 -14.10 -7.95
N PHE A 349 -6.13 -14.55 -9.20
CA PHE A 349 -7.40 -14.63 -9.97
C PHE A 349 -8.40 -15.59 -9.31
N LYS A 350 -7.94 -16.73 -8.79
CA LYS A 350 -8.82 -17.61 -8.00
C LYS A 350 -9.37 -16.93 -6.74
N THR A 351 -8.57 -16.10 -6.08
CA THR A 351 -9.02 -15.35 -4.91
C THR A 351 -10.07 -14.31 -5.30
N ILE A 352 -9.90 -13.62 -6.44
CA ILE A 352 -10.90 -12.69 -6.96
C ILE A 352 -12.20 -13.43 -7.32
N ILE A 353 -12.12 -14.58 -8.00
CA ILE A 353 -13.29 -15.40 -8.31
C ILE A 353 -14.03 -15.82 -7.02
N LYS A 354 -13.30 -16.28 -6.00
CA LYS A 354 -13.89 -16.63 -4.69
C LYS A 354 -14.62 -15.44 -4.06
N GLU A 355 -14.07 -14.23 -4.15
CA GLU A 355 -14.72 -13.00 -3.67
C GLU A 355 -16.01 -12.68 -4.46
N LEU A 356 -15.98 -12.81 -5.79
CA LEU A 356 -17.16 -12.57 -6.65
C LEU A 356 -18.28 -13.58 -6.40
N GLN A 357 -17.98 -14.79 -5.96
CA GLN A 357 -18.95 -15.81 -5.61
C GLN A 357 -19.65 -15.55 -4.27
N GLN A 358 -19.14 -14.63 -3.45
CA GLN A 358 -19.78 -14.26 -2.19
C GLN A 358 -21.09 -13.50 -2.40
N PRO A 359 -22.06 -13.61 -1.47
CA PRO A 359 -23.26 -12.79 -1.48
C PRO A 359 -22.92 -11.30 -1.33
N ALA A 360 -23.72 -10.44 -1.93
CA ALA A 360 -23.59 -9.00 -1.75
C ALA A 360 -23.81 -8.60 -0.27
N GLU A 361 -23.06 -7.62 0.19
CA GLU A 361 -23.15 -7.11 1.56
C GLU A 361 -23.95 -5.81 1.66
N ASP A 362 -23.72 -4.85 0.72
CA ASP A 362 -24.30 -3.51 0.84
C ASP A 362 -24.45 -2.79 -0.54
N ARG A 363 -25.28 -3.35 -1.42
CA ARG A 363 -25.61 -2.71 -2.72
C ARG A 363 -26.37 -1.41 -2.56
N TYR A 364 -27.22 -1.31 -1.54
CA TYR A 364 -27.98 -0.09 -1.30
C TYR A 364 -27.04 1.09 -0.99
N LYS A 365 -26.07 0.89 -0.13
CA LYS A 365 -25.09 1.93 0.21
C LYS A 365 -24.20 2.29 -0.96
N LEU A 366 -23.87 1.33 -1.82
CA LEU A 366 -23.17 1.57 -3.08
C LEU A 366 -23.93 2.55 -3.98
N GLU A 367 -25.23 2.35 -4.17
CA GLU A 367 -26.06 3.23 -4.98
C GLU A 367 -26.11 4.66 -4.42
N GLN A 368 -26.30 4.79 -3.10
CA GLN A 368 -26.29 6.09 -2.43
C GLN A 368 -24.94 6.79 -2.56
N PHE A 369 -23.86 6.05 -2.35
CA PHE A 369 -22.52 6.56 -2.51
C PHE A 369 -22.25 7.10 -3.90
N ASN A 370 -22.58 6.35 -4.96
CA ASN A 370 -22.37 6.75 -6.34
C ASN A 370 -23.12 8.05 -6.71
N LYS A 371 -24.36 8.23 -6.21
CA LYS A 371 -25.10 9.50 -6.38
C LYS A 371 -24.34 10.69 -5.80
N VAL A 372 -23.80 10.57 -4.61
CA VAL A 372 -23.06 11.66 -3.95
C VAL A 372 -21.70 11.88 -4.58
N PHE A 373 -21.00 10.79 -4.86
CA PHE A 373 -19.62 10.85 -5.38
C PHE A 373 -19.54 11.47 -6.77
N HIS A 374 -20.47 11.11 -7.67
CA HIS A 374 -20.50 11.64 -9.04
C HIS A 374 -21.44 12.84 -9.22
N GLY A 375 -22.19 13.24 -8.19
CA GLY A 375 -23.09 14.39 -8.24
C GLY A 375 -24.34 14.13 -9.13
N THR A 376 -24.72 12.89 -9.30
CA THR A 376 -25.96 12.49 -9.99
C THR A 376 -27.09 12.46 -8.98
N SER A 377 -28.14 13.28 -9.22
CA SER A 377 -29.37 13.35 -8.41
C SER A 377 -30.23 12.10 -8.54
#